data_ebe12888266253b2cd11075d95ba983b
#
_entry.id   ebe12888266253b2cd11075d95ba983b
#
_cell.length_a   1.000
_cell.length_b   1.000
_cell.length_c   1.000
_cell.angle_alpha   90.00
_cell.angle_beta   90.00
_cell.angle_gamma   90.00
#
_symmetry.space_group_name_H-M   'P 1'
#
loop_
_entity.id
_entity.type
_entity.pdbx_description
1 polymer ?
#
loop_
_entity_poly.entity_id
_entity_poly.type
_entity_poly.pdbx_seq_one_letter_code
_entity_poly.pdbx_strand_id
1 'polypeptide(L)'
;MGLLALNGRNKKFKQGIFKPKNPDKFFGKDKFAFYRSGLELDYFRILDSNPNVLKWGSEEIVVPYYFEDKWHKYYIDIFVIFKVGDSIKKFIIELKPHKQTVQPVWSKRRKQSTYLNECREFAKNQSKWESARKYAESKGCEFHILTEKDLK
;
A
#
# COMPACT_ATOMS: atom_id res chain seq x y z
N MET A 1 4.46 -13.28 15.29
CA MET A 1 3.48 -12.66 16.11
C MET A 1 4.03 -12.03 17.37
N GLY A 2 4.43 -12.80 18.32
CA GLY A 2 4.95 -12.27 19.55
C GLY A 2 6.14 -11.36 19.39
N LEU A 3 6.88 -11.59 18.35
CA LEU A 3 8.03 -10.79 17.99
C LEU A 3 7.74 -9.31 17.97
N LEU A 4 6.58 -8.94 17.44
CA LEU A 4 6.21 -7.55 17.29
C LEU A 4 5.81 -6.91 18.61
N ALA A 5 5.26 -7.71 19.49
CA ALA A 5 4.86 -7.24 20.80
C ALA A 5 6.07 -6.98 21.70
N LEU A 6 7.18 -7.64 21.42
CA LEU A 6 8.37 -7.52 22.24
C LEU A 6 9.08 -6.19 22.09
N ASN A 7 8.85 -5.50 21.01
CA ASN A 7 9.52 -4.24 20.74
C ASN A 7 8.63 -3.05 20.98
N GLY A 8 8.20 -2.89 22.21
CA GLY A 8 7.43 -1.72 22.59
C GLY A 8 8.11 -0.39 22.28
N ARG A 9 9.42 -0.41 22.09
CA ARG A 9 10.17 0.80 21.72
C ARG A 9 9.93 1.25 20.28
N ASN A 10 9.59 0.31 19.40
CA ASN A 10 9.43 0.56 17.98
C ASN A 10 7.98 0.45 17.56
N LYS A 11 7.13 1.14 18.28
CA LYS A 11 5.70 1.18 17.92
C LYS A 11 5.46 1.71 16.51
N LYS A 12 6.44 2.42 15.93
CA LYS A 12 6.34 2.98 14.59
C LYS A 12 6.58 1.94 13.50
N PHE A 13 7.26 0.84 13.84
CA PHE A 13 7.63 -0.19 12.87
C PHE A 13 7.10 -1.53 13.30
N LYS A 14 5.92 -1.87 12.83
CA LYS A 14 5.46 -3.23 12.91
C LYS A 14 5.83 -3.91 11.61
N GLN A 15 6.64 -4.94 11.72
CA GLN A 15 7.01 -5.76 10.56
C GLN A 15 6.80 -7.21 10.92
N GLY A 16 6.47 -8.01 9.94
CA GLY A 16 6.33 -9.42 10.15
C GLY A 16 5.68 -10.13 8.99
N ILE A 17 5.31 -11.36 9.27
CA ILE A 17 4.72 -12.26 8.29
C ILE A 17 3.25 -12.47 8.64
N PHE A 18 2.38 -12.28 7.67
CA PHE A 18 0.96 -12.56 7.79
C PHE A 18 0.64 -13.86 7.06
N LYS A 19 0.16 -14.85 7.79
CA LYS A 19 -0.30 -16.11 7.19
C LYS A 19 -1.81 -16.05 7.05
N PRO A 20 -2.32 -16.08 5.81
CA PRO A 20 -3.77 -16.04 5.61
C PRO A 20 -4.47 -17.22 6.28
N LYS A 21 -5.61 -16.94 6.91
CA LYS A 21 -6.50 -17.99 7.42
C LYS A 21 -7.31 -18.61 6.29
N ASN A 22 -7.47 -17.87 5.21
CA ASN A 22 -8.19 -18.30 4.03
C ASN A 22 -7.24 -18.33 2.83
N PRO A 23 -6.32 -19.29 2.79
CA PRO A 23 -5.25 -19.30 1.77
C PRO A 23 -5.74 -19.41 0.34
N ASP A 24 -6.95 -19.91 0.11
CA ASP A 24 -7.53 -20.03 -1.23
C ASP A 24 -7.72 -18.66 -1.89
N LYS A 25 -7.84 -17.61 -1.09
CA LYS A 25 -8.03 -16.24 -1.57
C LYS A 25 -6.71 -15.55 -1.87
N PHE A 26 -5.63 -16.01 -1.26
CA PHE A 26 -4.33 -15.36 -1.37
C PHE A 26 -3.55 -15.92 -2.54
N PHE A 27 -2.99 -15.03 -3.38
CA PHE A 27 -2.08 -15.47 -4.41
C PHE A 27 -0.73 -14.74 -4.25
N GLY A 28 0.33 -15.43 -4.61
CA GLY A 28 1.68 -14.93 -4.49
C GLY A 28 2.65 -16.09 -4.60
N LYS A 29 3.91 -15.77 -4.71
CA LYS A 29 4.97 -16.80 -4.78
C LYS A 29 5.06 -17.59 -3.49
N ASP A 30 4.85 -16.89 -2.38
CA ASP A 30 4.90 -17.50 -1.05
C ASP A 30 3.48 -17.67 -0.52
N LYS A 31 3.35 -18.48 0.53
CA LYS A 31 2.06 -18.71 1.17
C LYS A 31 1.76 -17.71 2.27
N PHE A 32 2.53 -16.63 2.32
CA PHE A 32 2.37 -15.59 3.31
C PHE A 32 2.69 -14.24 2.70
N ALA A 33 2.17 -13.18 3.32
CA ALA A 33 2.47 -11.80 2.95
C ALA A 33 3.39 -11.19 4.00
N PHE A 34 4.30 -10.35 3.55
CA PHE A 34 5.17 -9.61 4.44
C PHE A 34 4.60 -8.21 4.63
N TYR A 35 4.38 -7.81 5.89
CA TYR A 35 3.92 -6.46 6.17
C TYR A 35 5.03 -5.63 6.82
N ARG A 36 5.13 -4.38 6.42
CA ARG A 36 6.14 -3.44 6.91
C ARG A 36 5.55 -2.36 7.80
N SER A 37 4.23 -2.41 8.03
CA SER A 37 3.54 -1.43 8.87
C SER A 37 2.29 -2.06 9.47
N GLY A 38 1.81 -1.44 10.56
CA GLY A 38 0.55 -1.86 11.16
C GLY A 38 -0.64 -1.66 10.22
N LEU A 39 -0.57 -0.63 9.38
CA LEU A 39 -1.60 -0.33 8.38
C LEU A 39 -1.72 -1.49 7.38
N GLU A 40 -0.60 -1.98 6.87
CA GLU A 40 -0.59 -3.13 5.98
C GLU A 40 -1.19 -4.36 6.65
N LEU A 41 -0.79 -4.63 7.88
CA LEU A 41 -1.32 -5.79 8.62
C LEU A 41 -2.85 -5.69 8.78
N ASP A 42 -3.35 -4.52 9.11
CA ASP A 42 -4.78 -4.31 9.29
C ASP A 42 -5.54 -4.58 7.98
N TYR A 43 -5.02 -4.10 6.86
CA TYR A 43 -5.63 -4.36 5.56
C TYR A 43 -5.54 -5.82 5.15
N PHE A 44 -4.42 -6.48 5.43
CA PHE A 44 -4.30 -7.92 5.15
C PHE A 44 -5.37 -8.72 5.87
N ARG A 45 -5.64 -8.37 7.14
CA ARG A 45 -6.68 -9.03 7.92
C ARG A 45 -8.07 -8.81 7.32
N ILE A 46 -8.34 -7.60 6.87
CA ILE A 46 -9.60 -7.26 6.22
C ILE A 46 -9.78 -8.06 4.93
N LEU A 47 -8.74 -8.07 4.09
CA LEU A 47 -8.79 -8.78 2.82
C LEU A 47 -8.99 -10.28 3.01
N ASP A 48 -8.32 -10.84 4.00
CA ASP A 48 -8.42 -12.26 4.28
C ASP A 48 -9.81 -12.66 4.81
N SER A 49 -10.41 -11.81 5.63
CA SER A 49 -11.68 -12.14 6.30
C SER A 49 -12.93 -11.70 5.53
N ASN A 50 -12.82 -10.73 4.63
CA ASN A 50 -14.00 -10.21 3.92
C ASN A 50 -14.49 -11.20 2.87
N PRO A 51 -15.73 -11.70 2.99
CA PRO A 51 -16.25 -12.71 2.05
C PRO A 51 -16.40 -12.19 0.62
N ASN A 52 -16.46 -10.88 0.42
CA ASN A 52 -16.56 -10.30 -0.91
C ASN A 52 -15.20 -10.20 -1.61
N VAL A 53 -14.11 -10.39 -0.88
CA VAL A 53 -12.77 -10.46 -1.49
C VAL A 53 -12.60 -11.87 -2.06
N LEU A 54 -12.47 -11.96 -3.37
CA LEU A 54 -12.30 -13.23 -4.07
C LEU A 54 -10.85 -13.66 -4.13
N LYS A 55 -9.95 -12.70 -4.40
CA LYS A 55 -8.50 -12.92 -4.45
C LYS A 55 -7.78 -11.65 -4.04
N TRP A 56 -6.63 -11.80 -3.40
CA TRP A 56 -5.77 -10.67 -3.09
C TRP A 56 -4.32 -11.11 -3.03
N GLY A 57 -3.42 -10.15 -3.25
CA GLY A 57 -1.98 -10.39 -3.18
C GLY A 57 -1.24 -9.13 -2.78
N SER A 58 -0.02 -9.29 -2.33
CA SER A 58 0.84 -8.20 -1.86
C SER A 58 2.10 -8.16 -2.69
N GLU A 59 2.43 -6.98 -3.21
CA GLU A 59 3.66 -6.71 -3.97
C GLU A 59 3.88 -7.63 -5.19
N GLU A 60 2.79 -8.13 -5.78
CA GLU A 60 2.85 -9.00 -6.95
C GLU A 60 2.87 -8.23 -8.27
N ILE A 61 2.49 -6.96 -8.25
CA ILE A 61 2.45 -6.12 -9.44
C ILE A 61 3.56 -5.08 -9.35
N VAL A 62 4.36 -4.99 -10.42
CA VAL A 62 5.46 -4.01 -10.51
C VAL A 62 5.16 -3.06 -11.66
N VAL A 63 5.17 -1.77 -11.37
CA VAL A 63 4.90 -0.71 -12.36
C VAL A 63 6.14 0.16 -12.49
N PRO A 64 6.65 0.38 -13.71
CA PRO A 64 7.75 1.31 -13.87
C PRO A 64 7.26 2.74 -13.75
N TYR A 65 8.06 3.60 -13.12
CA TYR A 65 7.80 5.04 -13.08
C TYR A 65 9.10 5.80 -13.30
N TYR A 66 8.97 7.01 -13.83
CA TYR A 66 10.12 7.85 -14.15
C TYR A 66 10.21 8.98 -13.13
N PHE A 67 11.37 9.13 -12.49
CA PHE A 67 11.58 10.18 -11.51
C PHE A 67 13.05 10.52 -11.42
N GLU A 68 13.38 11.81 -11.41
CA GLU A 68 14.74 12.31 -11.36
C GLU A 68 15.62 11.69 -12.45
N ASP A 69 15.15 11.79 -13.69
CA ASP A 69 15.84 11.35 -14.91
C ASP A 69 16.19 9.88 -14.98
N LYS A 70 15.44 9.04 -14.24
CA LYS A 70 15.71 7.59 -14.20
C LYS A 70 14.40 6.81 -14.05
N TRP A 71 14.39 5.59 -14.59
CA TRP A 71 13.31 4.64 -14.40
C TRP A 71 13.51 3.89 -13.09
N HIS A 72 12.43 3.70 -12.37
CA HIS A 72 12.38 2.97 -11.11
C HIS A 72 11.28 1.93 -11.17
N LYS A 73 11.33 0.98 -10.25
CA LYS A 73 10.28 -0.03 -10.07
C LYS A 73 9.42 0.34 -8.88
N TYR A 74 8.12 0.34 -9.10
CA TYR A 74 7.15 0.57 -8.04
C TYR A 74 6.41 -0.73 -7.79
N TYR A 75 6.63 -1.31 -6.62
CA TYR A 75 5.93 -2.53 -6.18
C TYR A 75 4.64 -2.09 -5.52
N ILE A 76 3.52 -2.41 -6.15
CA ILE A 76 2.20 -2.00 -5.65
C ILE A 76 1.87 -2.81 -4.40
N ASP A 77 1.37 -2.13 -3.37
CA ASP A 77 1.15 -2.76 -2.07
C ASP A 77 0.17 -3.92 -2.15
N ILE A 78 -1.01 -3.71 -2.76
CA ILE A 78 -2.07 -4.71 -2.77
C ILE A 78 -2.76 -4.74 -4.13
N PHE A 79 -3.05 -5.95 -4.59
CA PHE A 79 -3.99 -6.19 -5.68
C PHE A 79 -5.15 -7.01 -5.12
N VAL A 80 -6.38 -6.63 -5.44
CA VAL A 80 -7.56 -7.33 -4.94
C VAL A 80 -8.63 -7.46 -6.01
N ILE A 81 -9.25 -8.64 -6.06
CA ILE A 81 -10.43 -8.91 -6.88
C ILE A 81 -11.61 -9.00 -5.92
N PHE A 82 -12.59 -8.13 -6.11
CA PHE A 82 -13.67 -7.90 -5.18
C PHE A 82 -15.02 -8.07 -5.86
N LYS A 83 -15.93 -8.74 -5.18
CA LYS A 83 -17.31 -8.94 -5.69
C LYS A 83 -18.22 -7.84 -5.16
N VAL A 84 -18.87 -7.11 -6.07
CA VAL A 84 -19.83 -6.06 -5.73
C VAL A 84 -21.16 -6.43 -6.41
N GLY A 85 -22.11 -6.97 -5.62
CA GLY A 85 -23.36 -7.50 -6.19
C GLY A 85 -23.04 -8.65 -7.15
N ASP A 86 -23.46 -8.51 -8.40
CA ASP A 86 -23.19 -9.51 -9.45
C ASP A 86 -21.94 -9.16 -10.26
N SER A 87 -21.28 -8.05 -9.93
CA SER A 87 -20.11 -7.58 -10.66
C SER A 87 -18.82 -7.92 -9.95
N ILE A 88 -17.75 -8.04 -10.72
CA ILE A 88 -16.40 -8.26 -10.18
C ILE A 88 -15.58 -7.04 -10.52
N LYS A 89 -14.92 -6.47 -9.51
CA LYS A 89 -14.03 -5.32 -9.67
C LYS A 89 -12.63 -5.68 -9.25
N LYS A 90 -11.66 -5.08 -9.92
CA LYS A 90 -10.24 -5.28 -9.62
C LYS A 90 -9.65 -3.95 -9.19
N PHE A 91 -8.98 -3.96 -8.05
CA PHE A 91 -8.37 -2.76 -7.49
C PHE A 91 -6.88 -2.95 -7.31
N ILE A 92 -6.15 -1.90 -7.58
CA ILE A 92 -4.74 -1.79 -7.25
C ILE A 92 -4.68 -0.74 -6.15
N ILE A 93 -4.10 -1.09 -5.01
CA ILE A 93 -4.17 -0.25 -3.81
C ILE A 93 -2.79 0.08 -3.28
N GLU A 94 -2.59 1.37 -3.02
CA GLU A 94 -1.45 1.87 -2.27
C GLU A 94 -1.92 2.20 -0.86
N LEU A 95 -1.17 1.76 0.14
CA LEU A 95 -1.44 2.07 1.54
C LEU A 95 -0.46 3.12 2.01
N LYS A 96 -0.97 4.24 2.51
CA LYS A 96 -0.15 5.35 3.00
C LYS A 96 -0.76 5.98 4.23
N PRO A 97 0.04 6.38 5.22
CA PRO A 97 -0.48 7.23 6.28
C PRO A 97 -1.04 8.51 5.68
N HIS A 98 -2.18 8.96 6.20
CA HIS A 98 -2.87 10.12 5.63
C HIS A 98 -1.96 11.34 5.48
N LYS A 99 -1.11 11.60 6.46
CA LYS A 99 -0.21 12.75 6.42
C LYS A 99 0.75 12.73 5.22
N GLN A 100 1.02 11.57 4.65
CA GLN A 100 1.88 11.44 3.48
C GLN A 100 1.14 11.59 2.16
N THR A 101 -0.18 11.71 2.22
CA THR A 101 -1.01 11.93 1.03
C THR A 101 -1.31 13.41 0.79
N VAL A 102 -0.93 14.27 1.74
CA VAL A 102 -1.15 15.71 1.63
C VAL A 102 0.16 16.43 1.36
N GLN A 103 0.07 17.57 0.69
CA GLN A 103 1.24 18.36 0.34
C GLN A 103 1.94 18.87 1.61
N PRO A 104 3.27 18.75 1.70
CA PRO A 104 4.00 19.29 2.85
C PRO A 104 3.83 20.81 2.97
N VAL A 105 3.78 21.28 4.21
CA VAL A 105 3.60 22.71 4.51
C VAL A 105 4.85 23.26 5.18
N TRP A 106 5.33 24.37 4.66
CA TRP A 106 6.50 25.05 5.24
C TRP A 106 6.08 25.79 6.52
N SER A 107 6.99 25.75 7.50
CA SER A 107 6.87 26.65 8.66
C SER A 107 8.27 27.01 9.15
N LYS A 108 8.38 28.14 9.81
CA LYS A 108 9.66 28.64 10.33
C LYS A 108 10.27 27.73 11.41
N ARG A 109 9.44 26.89 12.03
CA ARG A 109 9.88 25.96 13.08
C ARG A 109 10.53 24.69 12.54
N ARG A 110 10.41 24.48 11.24
CA ARG A 110 10.88 23.26 10.60
C ARG A 110 12.29 23.47 10.04
N LYS A 111 13.10 22.42 10.10
CA LYS A 111 14.35 22.40 9.37
C LYS A 111 14.04 22.45 7.88
N GLN A 112 14.75 23.31 7.16
CA GLN A 112 14.60 23.43 5.72
C GLN A 112 14.89 22.10 5.01
N SER A 113 15.95 21.40 5.43
CA SER A 113 16.32 20.13 4.82
C SER A 113 15.23 19.07 4.97
N THR A 114 14.56 19.02 6.14
CA THR A 114 13.46 18.10 6.37
C THR A 114 12.28 18.40 5.46
N TYR A 115 11.91 19.69 5.38
CA TYR A 115 10.82 20.12 4.50
C TYR A 115 11.11 19.80 3.04
N LEU A 116 12.31 20.10 2.57
CA LEU A 116 12.69 19.83 1.17
C LEU A 116 12.68 18.33 0.86
N ASN A 117 13.12 17.52 1.81
CA ASN A 117 13.09 16.07 1.63
C ASN A 117 11.64 15.55 1.55
N GLU A 118 10.73 16.09 2.38
CA GLU A 118 9.32 15.73 2.31
C GLU A 118 8.70 16.13 0.98
N CYS A 119 9.07 17.30 0.46
CA CYS A 119 8.60 17.74 -0.86
C CYS A 119 9.08 16.81 -1.97
N ARG A 120 10.33 16.36 -1.89
CA ARG A 120 10.88 15.42 -2.85
C ARG A 120 10.13 14.08 -2.80
N GLU A 121 9.89 13.57 -1.59
CA GLU A 121 9.15 12.31 -1.41
C GLU A 121 7.71 12.44 -1.89
N PHE A 122 7.09 13.58 -1.65
CA PHE A 122 5.75 13.84 -2.14
C PHE A 122 5.71 13.82 -3.68
N ALA A 123 6.66 14.49 -4.32
CA ALA A 123 6.76 14.51 -5.78
C ALA A 123 7.00 13.10 -6.34
N LYS A 124 7.86 12.34 -5.70
CA LYS A 124 8.15 10.95 -6.07
C LYS A 124 6.89 10.09 -6.00
N ASN A 125 6.12 10.23 -4.92
CA ASN A 125 4.88 9.49 -4.76
C ASN A 125 3.85 9.88 -5.83
N GLN A 126 3.77 11.16 -6.19
CA GLN A 126 2.88 11.59 -7.27
C GLN A 126 3.23 10.92 -8.60
N SER A 127 4.53 10.78 -8.90
CA SER A 127 4.98 10.06 -10.10
C SER A 127 4.60 8.58 -10.07
N LYS A 128 4.81 7.94 -8.93
CA LYS A 128 4.44 6.54 -8.73
C LYS A 128 2.94 6.34 -8.96
N TRP A 129 2.13 7.19 -8.33
CA TRP A 129 0.68 7.04 -8.36
C TRP A 129 0.10 7.34 -9.74
N GLU A 130 0.67 8.29 -10.45
CA GLU A 130 0.26 8.56 -11.83
C GLU A 130 0.54 7.35 -12.72
N SER A 131 1.71 6.74 -12.59
CA SER A 131 2.06 5.53 -13.34
C SER A 131 1.16 4.36 -12.97
N ALA A 132 0.85 4.21 -11.68
CA ALA A 132 -0.06 3.16 -11.22
C ALA A 132 -1.47 3.35 -11.76
N ARG A 133 -1.94 4.60 -11.81
CA ARG A 133 -3.26 4.94 -12.33
C ARG A 133 -3.38 4.57 -13.81
N LYS A 134 -2.36 4.92 -14.60
CA LYS A 134 -2.30 4.56 -16.02
C LYS A 134 -2.24 3.05 -16.23
N TYR A 135 -1.44 2.38 -15.42
CA TYR A 135 -1.34 0.92 -15.47
C TYR A 135 -2.69 0.28 -15.17
N ALA A 136 -3.35 0.74 -14.13
CA ALA A 136 -4.66 0.22 -13.73
C ALA A 136 -5.67 0.37 -14.85
N GLU A 137 -5.75 1.56 -15.47
CA GLU A 137 -6.65 1.81 -16.59
C GLU A 137 -6.39 0.84 -17.74
N SER A 138 -5.12 0.59 -18.06
CA SER A 138 -4.76 -0.32 -19.15
C SER A 138 -5.15 -1.77 -18.89
N LYS A 139 -5.34 -2.13 -17.63
CA LYS A 139 -5.68 -3.51 -17.21
C LYS A 139 -7.13 -3.67 -16.76
N GLY A 140 -7.95 -2.63 -16.91
CA GLY A 140 -9.33 -2.68 -16.45
C GLY A 140 -9.47 -2.69 -14.92
N CYS A 141 -8.50 -2.10 -14.23
CA CYS A 141 -8.49 -2.01 -12.77
C CYS A 141 -8.73 -0.56 -12.35
N GLU A 142 -9.05 -0.37 -11.06
CA GLU A 142 -9.13 0.95 -10.45
C GLU A 142 -7.95 1.09 -9.48
N PHE A 143 -7.31 2.25 -9.46
CA PHE A 143 -6.24 2.55 -8.53
C PHE A 143 -6.78 3.40 -7.39
N HIS A 144 -6.51 2.99 -6.16
CA HIS A 144 -6.92 3.73 -4.96
C HIS A 144 -5.76 3.86 -3.98
N ILE A 145 -5.73 5.01 -3.30
CA ILE A 145 -4.81 5.23 -2.18
C ILE A 145 -5.67 5.19 -0.93
N LEU A 146 -5.37 4.24 -0.06
CA LEU A 146 -6.11 4.08 1.19
C LEU A 146 -5.21 4.42 2.38
N THR A 147 -5.82 5.00 3.39
CA THR A 147 -5.12 5.46 4.59
C THR A 147 -5.76 4.83 5.83
N GLU A 148 -5.19 5.12 7.01
CA GLU A 148 -5.79 4.67 8.26
C GLU A 148 -7.21 5.21 8.45
N LYS A 149 -7.56 6.31 7.78
CA LYS A 149 -8.91 6.89 7.88
C LYS A 149 -9.96 6.03 7.18
N ASP A 150 -9.54 5.23 6.22
CA ASP A 150 -10.45 4.36 5.47
C ASP A 150 -10.78 3.07 6.21
N LEU A 151 -10.08 2.80 7.31
CA LEU A 151 -10.32 1.61 8.12
C LEU A 151 -11.49 1.76 9.08
N LYS A 152 -12.02 2.94 9.24
CA LYS A 152 -13.09 3.23 10.19
C LYS A 152 -14.47 3.07 9.59
#